data_4298bda7739b121dccc57bbd1e2770a4
#
_entry.id   4298bda7739b121dccc57bbd1e2770a4
#
_cell.length_a   1.000
_cell.length_b   1.000
_cell.length_c   1.000
_cell.angle_alpha   90.00
_cell.angle_beta   90.00
_cell.angle_gamma   90.00
#
_symmetry.space_group_name_H-M   'P 1'
#
loop_
_entity.id
_entity.type
_entity.pdbx_description
1 polymer ?
#
loop_
_entity_poly.entity_id
_entity_poly.type
_entity_poly.pdbx_seq_one_letter_code
_entity_poly.pdbx_strand_id
1 'polypeptide(L)'
;MQFDFRLKKYLNKKAEKDWKLLIKPPQKMYDSFIVVPAKAESKNIPQLLDSISNQNKNYLENCLTIIVINSSSDDSKDVIDNNNQTIKYLSDNVFNFDLSYIDATLPLKNAGVGLSRKIGADLALDYCNESSVICYTDADVILSKDYLETIMDYYRRHDCGCAIVGFKHQKNDEPM
;
A
#
# COMPACT_ATOMS: atom_id res chain seq x y z
N MET A 1 -15.81 -18.48 -10.99
CA MET A 1 -15.07 -19.50 -11.81
C MET A 1 -13.99 -18.88 -12.70
N GLN A 2 -14.27 -17.85 -13.52
CA GLN A 2 -13.24 -17.25 -14.42
C GLN A 2 -12.21 -16.40 -13.68
N PHE A 3 -12.62 -15.65 -12.65
CA PHE A 3 -11.70 -14.87 -11.78
C PHE A 3 -10.72 -15.80 -11.07
N ASP A 4 -11.21 -16.84 -10.37
CA ASP A 4 -10.34 -17.79 -9.65
C ASP A 4 -9.31 -18.48 -10.57
N PHE A 5 -9.68 -18.80 -11.80
CA PHE A 5 -8.75 -19.41 -12.76
C PHE A 5 -7.64 -18.42 -13.16
N ARG A 6 -7.99 -17.16 -13.45
CA ARG A 6 -7.01 -16.11 -13.81
C ARG A 6 -6.09 -15.80 -12.63
N LEU A 7 -6.66 -15.64 -11.44
CA LEU A 7 -5.92 -15.38 -10.21
C LEU A 7 -4.93 -16.52 -9.93
N LYS A 8 -5.37 -17.77 -9.93
CA LYS A 8 -4.49 -18.93 -9.73
C LYS A 8 -3.37 -19.01 -10.76
N LYS A 9 -3.68 -18.72 -12.03
CA LYS A 9 -2.65 -18.69 -13.10
C LYS A 9 -1.62 -17.59 -12.85
N TYR A 10 -2.05 -16.40 -12.42
CA TYR A 10 -1.16 -15.30 -12.08
C TYR A 10 -0.29 -15.64 -10.88
N LEU A 11 -0.89 -16.04 -9.76
CA LEU A 11 -0.20 -16.42 -8.53
C LEU A 11 0.85 -17.51 -8.76
N ASN A 12 0.57 -18.48 -9.65
CA ASN A 12 1.51 -19.54 -9.94
C ASN A 12 2.69 -19.15 -10.82
N LYS A 13 2.52 -18.16 -11.71
CA LYS A 13 3.50 -17.86 -12.77
C LYS A 13 4.17 -16.51 -12.65
N LYS A 14 3.56 -15.56 -11.96
CA LYS A 14 3.94 -14.13 -12.03
C LYS A 14 4.08 -13.46 -10.67
N ALA A 15 3.38 -13.95 -9.64
CA ALA A 15 3.43 -13.32 -8.32
C ALA A 15 4.79 -13.51 -7.64
N GLU A 16 5.19 -12.50 -6.90
CA GLU A 16 6.33 -12.58 -5.98
C GLU A 16 5.93 -13.41 -4.76
N LYS A 17 6.69 -14.47 -4.46
CA LYS A 17 6.32 -15.47 -3.43
C LYS A 17 7.23 -15.45 -2.21
N ASP A 18 8.33 -14.74 -2.28
CA ASP A 18 9.37 -14.77 -1.25
C ASP A 18 9.03 -13.84 -0.06
N TRP A 19 7.94 -13.08 -0.16
CA TRP A 19 7.57 -12.05 0.80
C TRP A 19 6.35 -12.44 1.62
N LYS A 20 6.32 -12.00 2.89
CA LYS A 20 5.19 -12.26 3.81
C LYS A 20 4.88 -11.01 4.61
N LEU A 21 3.59 -10.80 4.87
CA LEU A 21 3.13 -9.77 5.78
C LEU A 21 3.62 -10.04 7.19
N LEU A 22 4.24 -9.05 7.84
CA LEU A 22 4.75 -9.15 9.21
C LEU A 22 3.62 -9.11 10.25
N ILE A 23 2.56 -8.34 9.95
CA ILE A 23 1.31 -8.39 10.71
C ILE A 23 0.26 -9.07 9.83
N LYS A 24 -0.29 -10.17 10.30
CA LYS A 24 -1.34 -10.87 9.57
C LYS A 24 -2.67 -10.12 9.72
N PRO A 25 -3.27 -9.63 8.62
CA PRO A 25 -4.56 -8.96 8.71
C PRO A 25 -5.69 -9.94 9.06
N PRO A 26 -6.87 -9.44 9.48
CA PRO A 26 -8.06 -10.27 9.64
C PRO A 26 -8.36 -11.12 8.41
N GLN A 27 -8.80 -12.37 8.64
CA GLN A 27 -9.11 -13.31 7.57
C GLN A 27 -10.49 -12.99 6.96
N LYS A 28 -10.52 -11.98 6.10
CA LYS A 28 -11.70 -11.55 5.33
C LYS A 28 -11.29 -11.12 3.94
N MET A 29 -12.24 -10.96 3.04
CA MET A 29 -12.04 -10.30 1.75
C MET A 29 -12.22 -8.80 1.90
N TYR A 30 -11.35 -8.03 1.25
CA TYR A 30 -11.39 -6.57 1.25
C TYR A 30 -11.87 -6.04 -0.10
N ASP A 31 -12.63 -4.95 -0.07
CA ASP A 31 -13.10 -4.28 -1.29
C ASP A 31 -12.03 -3.38 -1.90
N SER A 32 -11.10 -2.88 -1.07
CA SER A 32 -10.02 -2.04 -1.53
C SER A 32 -8.72 -2.30 -0.78
N PHE A 33 -7.61 -1.95 -1.44
CA PHE A 33 -6.27 -1.99 -0.88
C PHE A 33 -5.55 -0.68 -1.15
N ILE A 34 -4.77 -0.20 -0.17
CA ILE A 34 -3.83 0.91 -0.35
C ILE A 34 -2.42 0.32 -0.23
N VAL A 35 -1.68 0.27 -1.33
CA VAL A 35 -0.31 -0.24 -1.37
C VAL A 35 0.67 0.92 -1.44
N VAL A 36 1.57 0.98 -0.46
CA VAL A 36 2.51 2.09 -0.25
C VAL A 36 3.94 1.58 -0.25
N PRO A 37 4.74 1.87 -1.28
CA PRO A 37 6.19 1.67 -1.21
C PRO A 37 6.79 2.72 -0.27
N ALA A 38 7.69 2.29 0.63
CA ALA A 38 8.33 3.17 1.60
C ALA A 38 9.83 2.85 1.70
N LYS A 39 10.66 3.78 1.24
CA LYS A 39 12.12 3.70 1.36
C LYS A 39 12.64 4.98 1.99
N ALA A 40 13.13 4.90 3.22
CA ALA A 40 13.57 6.05 4.00
C ALA A 40 12.46 7.11 4.25
N GLU A 41 11.24 6.64 4.54
CA GLU A 41 10.03 7.47 4.64
C GLU A 41 9.51 7.63 6.08
N SER A 42 10.35 7.42 7.10
CA SER A 42 9.92 7.43 8.51
C SER A 42 9.23 8.73 8.95
N LYS A 43 9.54 9.86 8.30
CA LYS A 43 8.94 11.17 8.59
C LYS A 43 7.56 11.35 7.93
N ASN A 44 7.33 10.73 6.79
CA ASN A 44 6.14 10.91 5.97
C ASN A 44 5.04 9.89 6.32
N ILE A 45 5.40 8.66 6.67
CA ILE A 45 4.46 7.60 7.02
C ILE A 45 3.42 8.01 8.07
N PRO A 46 3.75 8.72 9.18
CA PRO A 46 2.74 9.14 10.15
C PRO A 46 1.64 10.02 9.55
N GLN A 47 1.99 10.97 8.69
CA GLN A 47 1.03 11.88 8.06
C GLN A 47 0.13 11.16 7.04
N LEU A 48 0.71 10.26 6.25
CA LEU A 48 -0.07 9.42 5.35
C LEU A 48 -1.07 8.57 6.12
N LEU A 49 -0.64 7.86 7.18
CA LEU A 49 -1.50 6.99 7.99
C LEU A 49 -2.59 7.77 8.72
N ASP A 50 -2.30 9.00 9.17
CA ASP A 50 -3.32 9.89 9.72
C ASP A 50 -4.37 10.24 8.64
N SER A 51 -3.95 10.55 7.41
CA SER A 51 -4.89 10.82 6.31
C SER A 51 -5.73 9.59 5.92
N ILE A 52 -5.19 8.37 6.04
CA ILE A 52 -5.94 7.12 5.87
C ILE A 52 -6.93 6.93 7.01
N SER A 53 -6.51 7.14 8.26
CA SER A 53 -7.34 7.04 9.46
C SER A 53 -8.59 7.93 9.40
N ASN A 54 -8.51 9.06 8.67
CA ASN A 54 -9.57 10.04 8.49
C ASN A 54 -10.51 9.77 7.31
N GLN A 55 -10.37 8.61 6.63
CA GLN A 55 -11.27 8.22 5.55
C GLN A 55 -12.67 7.87 6.07
N ASN A 56 -13.67 7.91 5.19
CA ASN A 56 -15.03 7.47 5.52
C ASN A 56 -15.01 6.03 6.03
N LYS A 57 -15.51 5.81 7.25
CA LYS A 57 -15.46 4.55 7.99
C LYS A 57 -16.05 3.38 7.20
N ASN A 58 -17.14 3.58 6.46
CA ASN A 58 -17.81 2.53 5.68
C ASN A 58 -16.90 1.92 4.60
N TYR A 59 -15.97 2.70 4.06
CA TYR A 59 -14.99 2.24 3.07
C TYR A 59 -13.71 1.74 3.76
N LEU A 60 -13.28 2.42 4.83
CA LEU A 60 -12.07 2.10 5.58
C LEU A 60 -12.13 0.71 6.25
N GLU A 61 -13.28 0.31 6.77
CA GLU A 61 -13.49 -1.02 7.37
C GLU A 61 -13.29 -2.18 6.39
N ASN A 62 -13.43 -1.93 5.09
CA ASN A 62 -13.21 -2.91 4.03
C ASN A 62 -11.97 -2.58 3.18
N CYS A 63 -11.05 -1.80 3.73
CA CYS A 63 -9.77 -1.46 3.12
C CYS A 63 -8.61 -2.07 3.92
N LEU A 64 -7.67 -2.71 3.22
CA LEU A 64 -6.40 -3.13 3.82
C LEU A 64 -5.27 -2.23 3.32
N THR A 65 -4.57 -1.59 4.24
CA THR A 65 -3.34 -0.84 3.91
C THR A 65 -2.13 -1.75 4.02
N ILE A 66 -1.27 -1.77 2.99
CA ILE A 66 -0.05 -2.57 2.95
C ILE A 66 1.14 -1.64 2.70
N ILE A 67 2.00 -1.49 3.71
CA ILE A 67 3.25 -0.72 3.59
C ILE A 67 4.38 -1.68 3.19
N VAL A 68 5.03 -1.40 2.06
CA VAL A 68 6.20 -2.15 1.60
C VAL A 68 7.45 -1.35 1.93
N ILE A 69 8.09 -1.66 3.06
CA ILE A 69 9.33 -1.02 3.50
C ILE A 69 10.45 -1.69 2.73
N ASN A 70 10.96 -1.00 1.72
CA ASN A 70 11.94 -1.59 0.82
C ASN A 70 13.34 -1.01 1.00
N SER A 71 14.31 -1.89 0.85
CA SER A 71 15.73 -1.58 0.80
C SER A 71 16.41 -2.40 -0.29
N SER A 72 17.66 -2.11 -0.56
CA SER A 72 18.54 -2.94 -1.38
C SER A 72 19.85 -3.19 -0.65
N SER A 73 20.61 -4.18 -1.08
CA SER A 73 21.85 -4.59 -0.40
C SER A 73 22.97 -3.54 -0.46
N ASP A 74 22.85 -2.52 -1.30
CA ASP A 74 23.79 -1.41 -1.46
C ASP A 74 23.30 -0.10 -0.80
N ASP A 75 22.16 -0.14 -0.12
CA ASP A 75 21.64 1.03 0.59
C ASP A 75 22.56 1.44 1.75
N SER A 76 22.65 2.75 1.94
CA SER A 76 23.42 3.32 3.04
C SER A 76 22.82 2.95 4.41
N LYS A 77 23.65 3.03 5.45
CA LYS A 77 23.19 2.83 6.83
C LYS A 77 22.03 3.76 7.19
N ASP A 78 22.05 5.00 6.71
CA ASP A 78 21.00 5.98 7.00
C ASP A 78 19.65 5.55 6.45
N VAL A 79 19.60 4.92 5.26
CA VAL A 79 18.38 4.35 4.69
C VAL A 79 17.86 3.21 5.56
N ILE A 80 18.76 2.30 5.96
CA ILE A 80 18.41 1.15 6.81
C ILE A 80 17.90 1.62 8.18
N ASP A 81 18.58 2.57 8.80
CA ASP A 81 18.20 3.13 10.11
C ASP A 81 16.84 3.85 10.01
N ASN A 82 16.57 4.55 8.91
CA ASN A 82 15.27 5.18 8.66
C ASN A 82 14.15 4.15 8.46
N ASN A 83 14.40 3.10 7.69
CA ASN A 83 13.45 1.98 7.52
C ASN A 83 13.14 1.30 8.86
N ASN A 84 14.15 1.08 9.70
CA ASN A 84 13.97 0.53 11.06
C ASN A 84 13.10 1.45 11.93
N GLN A 85 13.22 2.77 11.80
CA GLN A 85 12.32 3.73 12.48
C GLN A 85 10.88 3.57 12.00
N THR A 86 10.67 3.37 10.69
CA THR A 86 9.32 3.09 10.13
C THR A 86 8.75 1.80 10.68
N ILE A 87 9.52 0.71 10.68
CA ILE A 87 9.11 -0.59 11.25
C ILE A 87 8.71 -0.43 12.72
N LYS A 88 9.57 0.24 13.51
CA LYS A 88 9.30 0.51 14.91
C LYS A 88 8.02 1.31 15.11
N TYR A 89 7.82 2.38 14.35
CA TYR A 89 6.60 3.19 14.40
C TYR A 89 5.35 2.33 14.11
N LEU A 90 5.39 1.49 13.07
CA LEU A 90 4.27 0.63 12.70
C LEU A 90 3.98 -0.46 13.75
N SER A 91 5.01 -0.98 14.43
CA SER A 91 4.86 -2.01 15.47
C SER A 91 4.38 -1.45 16.81
N ASP A 92 4.76 -0.22 17.15
CA ASP A 92 4.49 0.39 18.44
C ASP A 92 3.11 1.09 18.51
N ASN A 93 2.45 1.31 17.36
CA ASN A 93 1.18 2.02 17.27
C ASN A 93 0.01 1.10 16.91
N VAL A 94 -1.17 1.44 17.42
CA VAL A 94 -2.43 0.78 17.07
C VAL A 94 -3.22 1.71 16.17
N PHE A 95 -3.71 1.18 15.07
CA PHE A 95 -4.48 1.91 14.06
C PHE A 95 -5.95 1.54 14.12
N ASN A 96 -6.84 2.46 13.77
CA ASN A 96 -8.29 2.26 13.71
C ASN A 96 -8.76 1.61 12.39
N PHE A 97 -7.82 1.08 11.61
CA PHE A 97 -8.06 0.40 10.34
C PHE A 97 -7.10 -0.78 10.16
N ASP A 98 -7.42 -1.67 9.23
CA ASP A 98 -6.60 -2.84 8.94
C ASP A 98 -5.33 -2.43 8.19
N LEU A 99 -4.19 -2.65 8.84
CA LEU A 99 -2.86 -2.34 8.33
C LEU A 99 -1.95 -3.55 8.44
N SER A 100 -1.14 -3.76 7.43
CA SER A 100 -0.04 -4.70 7.43
C SER A 100 1.19 -4.08 6.78
N TYR A 101 2.36 -4.67 6.99
CA TYR A 101 3.59 -4.20 6.35
C TYR A 101 4.56 -5.34 6.10
N ILE A 102 5.55 -5.06 5.25
CA ILE A 102 6.62 -5.97 4.85
C ILE A 102 7.94 -5.23 4.99
N ASP A 103 8.95 -5.92 5.50
CA ASP A 103 10.35 -5.51 5.39
C ASP A 103 10.99 -6.28 4.23
N ALA A 104 11.28 -5.57 3.13
CA ALA A 104 11.67 -6.16 1.86
C ALA A 104 13.05 -5.68 1.40
N THR A 105 14.08 -6.53 1.50
CA THR A 105 15.36 -6.31 0.84
C THR A 105 15.29 -6.78 -0.61
N LEU A 106 15.30 -5.84 -1.54
CA LEU A 106 15.12 -6.10 -2.97
C LEU A 106 16.43 -6.44 -3.67
N PRO A 107 16.42 -7.27 -4.74
CA PRO A 107 17.61 -7.54 -5.54
C PRO A 107 18.04 -6.29 -6.31
N LEU A 108 19.32 -5.95 -6.31
CA LEU A 108 19.91 -4.74 -6.91
C LEU A 108 19.40 -4.44 -8.33
N LYS A 109 19.34 -5.46 -9.18
CA LYS A 109 18.99 -5.29 -10.59
C LYS A 109 17.60 -4.71 -10.82
N ASN A 110 16.66 -4.94 -9.88
CA ASN A 110 15.27 -4.53 -10.02
C ASN A 110 14.78 -3.77 -8.77
N ALA A 111 15.70 -3.37 -7.88
CA ALA A 111 15.34 -2.62 -6.69
C ALA A 111 14.73 -1.27 -7.07
N GLY A 112 13.44 -1.10 -6.79
CA GLY A 112 12.73 0.13 -7.10
C GLY A 112 11.26 0.09 -6.73
N VAL A 113 10.64 1.25 -6.81
CA VAL A 113 9.22 1.47 -6.48
C VAL A 113 8.27 0.53 -7.23
N GLY A 114 8.60 0.18 -8.48
CA GLY A 114 7.77 -0.72 -9.29
C GLY A 114 7.70 -2.13 -8.71
N LEU A 115 8.84 -2.70 -8.27
CA LEU A 115 8.86 -4.01 -7.63
C LEU A 115 8.18 -3.96 -6.24
N SER A 116 8.39 -2.90 -5.48
CA SER A 116 7.73 -2.71 -4.18
C SER A 116 6.20 -2.67 -4.33
N ARG A 117 5.68 -1.91 -5.30
CA ARG A 117 4.25 -1.89 -5.61
C ARG A 117 3.73 -3.27 -6.03
N LYS A 118 4.50 -3.99 -6.85
CA LYS A 118 4.15 -5.34 -7.28
C LYS A 118 4.07 -6.31 -6.09
N ILE A 119 5.06 -6.32 -5.19
CA ILE A 119 5.07 -7.17 -3.99
C ILE A 119 3.83 -6.90 -3.13
N GLY A 120 3.54 -5.63 -2.83
CA GLY A 120 2.37 -5.26 -2.04
C GLY A 120 1.05 -5.70 -2.69
N ALA A 121 0.93 -5.51 -4.01
CA ALA A 121 -0.24 -5.97 -4.76
C ALA A 121 -0.38 -7.50 -4.77
N ASP A 122 0.71 -8.23 -4.98
CA ASP A 122 0.69 -9.70 -5.00
C ASP A 122 0.25 -10.28 -3.64
N LEU A 123 0.65 -9.66 -2.53
CA LEU A 123 0.20 -10.04 -1.19
C LEU A 123 -1.27 -9.65 -0.92
N ALA A 124 -1.75 -8.57 -1.53
CA ALA A 124 -3.16 -8.19 -1.47
C ALA A 124 -4.07 -9.24 -2.12
N LEU A 125 -3.58 -9.97 -3.15
CA LEU A 125 -4.37 -10.94 -3.90
C LEU A 125 -4.89 -12.12 -3.06
N ASP A 126 -4.25 -12.43 -1.94
CA ASP A 126 -4.72 -13.47 -1.00
C ASP A 126 -5.99 -13.05 -0.24
N TYR A 127 -6.33 -11.76 -0.28
CA TYR A 127 -7.42 -11.13 0.46
C TYR A 127 -8.43 -10.44 -0.46
N CYS A 128 -8.30 -10.57 -1.80
CA CYS A 128 -9.15 -9.88 -2.77
C CYS A 128 -10.32 -10.74 -3.25
N ASN A 129 -11.38 -10.08 -3.66
CA ASN A 129 -12.46 -10.63 -4.47
C ASN A 129 -12.38 -10.08 -5.92
N GLU A 130 -13.29 -10.49 -6.79
CA GLU A 130 -13.28 -10.08 -8.21
C GLU A 130 -13.56 -8.59 -8.45
N SER A 131 -14.12 -7.89 -7.45
CA SER A 131 -14.46 -6.47 -7.51
C SER A 131 -13.49 -5.59 -6.73
N SER A 132 -12.47 -6.19 -6.11
CA SER A 132 -11.50 -5.45 -5.31
C SER A 132 -10.67 -4.48 -6.15
N VAL A 133 -10.37 -3.32 -5.58
CA VAL A 133 -9.58 -2.26 -6.20
C VAL A 133 -8.25 -2.11 -5.45
N ILE A 134 -7.13 -2.14 -6.17
CA ILE A 134 -5.80 -1.86 -5.60
C ILE A 134 -5.40 -0.43 -5.95
N CYS A 135 -5.26 0.41 -4.91
CA CYS A 135 -4.79 1.78 -5.01
C CYS A 135 -3.29 1.82 -4.70
N TYR A 136 -2.52 2.49 -5.53
CA TYR A 136 -1.11 2.78 -5.25
C TYR A 136 -0.96 4.25 -4.87
N THR A 137 -0.27 4.52 -3.78
CA THR A 137 0.12 5.88 -3.38
C THR A 137 1.55 5.88 -2.86
N ASP A 138 2.22 7.01 -2.94
CA ASP A 138 3.55 7.17 -2.37
C ASP A 138 3.47 7.59 -0.90
N ALA A 139 4.53 7.36 -0.14
CA ALA A 139 4.54 7.57 1.31
C ALA A 139 4.48 9.04 1.74
N ASP A 140 4.84 9.98 0.85
CA ASP A 140 4.85 11.43 1.05
C ASP A 140 3.53 12.11 0.65
N VAL A 141 2.49 11.32 0.36
CA VAL A 141 1.16 11.82 -0.04
C VAL A 141 0.25 11.97 1.17
N ILE A 142 -0.58 13.03 1.16
CA ILE A 142 -1.73 13.17 2.07
C ILE A 142 -3.01 12.96 1.26
N LEU A 143 -3.78 11.95 1.64
CA LEU A 143 -5.02 11.62 0.95
C LEU A 143 -6.14 12.59 1.32
N SER A 144 -6.97 12.98 0.34
CA SER A 144 -8.20 13.72 0.64
C SER A 144 -9.16 12.86 1.49
N LYS A 145 -10.02 13.51 2.27
CA LYS A 145 -10.95 12.81 3.19
C LYS A 145 -11.94 11.88 2.48
N ASP A 146 -12.19 12.13 1.22
CA ASP A 146 -13.11 11.40 0.35
C ASP A 146 -12.40 10.46 -0.64
N TYR A 147 -11.09 10.20 -0.45
CA TYR A 147 -10.26 9.46 -1.39
C TYR A 147 -10.82 8.06 -1.67
N LEU A 148 -11.04 7.23 -0.64
CA LEU A 148 -11.55 5.87 -0.82
C LEU A 148 -12.99 5.88 -1.37
N GLU A 149 -13.85 6.74 -0.83
CA GLU A 149 -15.23 6.87 -1.30
C GLU A 149 -15.28 7.23 -2.78
N THR A 150 -14.52 8.25 -3.20
CA THR A 150 -14.47 8.69 -4.60
C THR A 150 -14.01 7.58 -5.54
N ILE A 151 -12.95 6.84 -5.17
CA ILE A 151 -12.43 5.75 -5.99
C ILE A 151 -13.44 4.61 -6.08
N MET A 152 -13.98 4.15 -4.95
CA MET A 152 -14.90 3.03 -4.94
C MET A 152 -16.21 3.35 -5.68
N ASP A 153 -16.72 4.56 -5.53
CA ASP A 153 -17.88 5.03 -6.26
C ASP A 153 -17.63 5.18 -7.76
N TYR A 154 -16.41 5.59 -8.14
CA TYR A 154 -16.02 5.65 -9.53
C TYR A 154 -16.04 4.25 -10.19
N TYR A 155 -15.40 3.26 -9.57
CA TYR A 155 -15.35 1.90 -10.09
C TYR A 155 -16.73 1.19 -10.10
N ARG A 156 -17.64 1.55 -9.18
CA ARG A 156 -19.03 1.05 -9.22
C ARG A 156 -19.84 1.57 -10.41
N ARG A 157 -19.48 2.77 -10.92
CA ARG A 157 -20.23 3.43 -12.02
C ARG A 157 -19.58 3.26 -13.40
N HIS A 158 -18.35 2.80 -13.44
CA HIS A 158 -17.56 2.74 -14.68
C HIS A 158 -16.92 1.37 -14.83
N ASP A 159 -17.11 0.75 -15.99
CA ASP A 159 -16.41 -0.49 -16.38
C ASP A 159 -15.02 -0.11 -16.92
N CYS A 160 -14.03 -0.01 -16.02
CA CYS A 160 -12.65 0.30 -16.38
C CYS A 160 -11.66 -0.57 -15.59
N GLY A 161 -10.57 -0.96 -16.25
CA GLY A 161 -9.52 -1.79 -15.65
C GLY A 161 -8.51 -1.00 -14.81
N CYS A 162 -8.37 0.31 -15.04
CA CYS A 162 -7.50 1.20 -14.24
C CYS A 162 -7.93 2.67 -14.39
N ALA A 163 -7.56 3.47 -13.38
CA ALA A 163 -7.77 4.92 -13.39
C ALA A 163 -6.56 5.62 -12.76
N ILE A 164 -6.34 6.87 -13.14
CA ILE A 164 -5.33 7.75 -12.53
C ILE A 164 -6.06 8.78 -11.70
N VAL A 165 -5.67 8.91 -10.42
CA VAL A 165 -6.21 9.92 -9.50
C VAL A 165 -5.45 11.23 -9.68
N GLY A 166 -6.17 12.35 -9.75
CA GLY A 166 -5.58 13.68 -9.78
C GLY A 166 -4.87 14.02 -8.48
N PHE A 167 -3.77 14.77 -8.55
CA PHE A 167 -3.02 15.21 -7.38
C PHE A 167 -2.71 16.71 -7.44
N LYS A 168 -2.41 17.30 -6.28
CA LYS A 168 -1.87 18.64 -6.15
C LYS A 168 -0.62 18.58 -5.30
N HIS A 169 0.41 19.36 -5.68
CA HIS A 169 1.56 19.54 -4.81
C HIS A 169 1.14 20.30 -3.54
N GLN A 170 1.66 19.86 -2.41
CA GLN A 170 1.54 20.61 -1.16
C GLN A 170 2.24 21.95 -1.36
N LYS A 171 1.58 23.05 -0.97
CA LYS A 171 2.24 24.34 -0.93
C LYS A 171 3.18 24.32 0.28
N ASN A 172 4.47 24.39 0.03
CA ASN A 172 5.42 24.70 1.09
C ASN A 172 5.19 26.15 1.47
N ASP A 173 4.60 26.40 2.62
CA ASP A 173 4.53 27.72 3.26
C ASP A 173 5.90 28.06 3.92
N GLU A 174 7.01 27.81 3.23
CA GLU A 174 8.29 28.39 3.63
C GLU A 174 8.40 29.77 2.99
N PRO A 175 8.47 30.87 3.78
CA PRO A 175 8.80 32.19 3.25
C PRO A 175 10.20 32.13 2.63
N MET A 176 10.32 32.54 1.37
CA MET A 176 11.60 32.80 0.71
C MET A 176 12.33 33.94 1.43
#